data_16e674119f60047c0ea72d48ab9031b0
#
_entry.id   16e674119f60047c0ea72d48ab9031b0
#
_cell.length_a   1.000
_cell.length_b   1.000
_cell.length_c   1.000
_cell.angle_alpha   90.00
_cell.angle_beta   90.00
_cell.angle_gamma   90.00
#
_symmetry.space_group_name_H-M   'P 1'
#
loop_
_entity.id
_entity.type
_entity.pdbx_description
1 polymer ?
#
loop_
_entity_poly.entity_id
_entity_poly.type
_entity_poly.pdbx_seq_one_letter_code
_entity_poly.pdbx_strand_id
1 'polypeptide(L)'
;MKKITKVVCSTALIVGMLGTAQAFSVSAMVRPIITGDVDENFKVDINDVTLLQNGLAGNAELSPRQFYAGDVNFNGVNDVSDVTLIQEHIAGTYEFERNSTASEHIISNFCADYDSGKAMTGTPVTFTATMYSGVTPFSYEFLINGEVVQQKSESNTFTYTFDESGSYDVSVRSYNAIDDCAEETLYNYTVVDAYESENPVICGIHTDVDYIGFAENTLTISANTIFGTAPYQYKFTLDNGLLVQDYSESADFAIDMESLYYEGTPLKIGEHTVLVEVKDANGKTAQETFTFEVKEPRM
;
A
#
# COMPACT_ATOMS: atom_id res chain seq x y z
N MET A 1 -28.73 -2.15 29.73
CA MET A 1 -29.19 -2.44 28.37
C MET A 1 -29.08 -1.15 27.57
N LYS A 2 -27.94 -0.93 26.87
CA LYS A 2 -27.77 0.20 25.96
C LYS A 2 -28.43 -0.21 24.61
N LYS A 3 -29.33 0.63 24.13
CA LYS A 3 -29.95 0.44 22.82
C LYS A 3 -28.94 0.78 21.73
N ILE A 4 -28.56 -0.20 20.94
CA ILE A 4 -27.78 -0.02 19.73
C ILE A 4 -28.73 0.56 18.68
N THR A 5 -28.49 1.81 18.28
CA THR A 5 -29.22 2.44 17.17
C THR A 5 -28.56 1.97 15.87
N LYS A 6 -29.30 1.27 15.04
CA LYS A 6 -28.84 0.92 13.70
C LYS A 6 -28.62 2.20 12.89
N VAL A 7 -27.37 2.48 12.55
CA VAL A 7 -27.04 3.53 11.58
C VAL A 7 -27.39 2.98 10.19
N VAL A 8 -28.41 3.56 9.58
CA VAL A 8 -28.76 3.34 8.18
C VAL A 8 -27.83 4.20 7.36
N CYS A 9 -26.96 3.58 6.57
CA CYS A 9 -26.14 4.26 5.59
C CYS A 9 -27.05 4.93 4.55
N SER A 10 -27.29 6.25 4.70
CA SER A 10 -27.97 7.04 3.68
C SER A 10 -26.91 7.55 2.72
N THR A 11 -27.02 7.18 1.45
CA THR A 11 -26.30 7.79 0.34
C THR A 11 -26.66 9.29 0.26
N ALA A 12 -25.88 10.12 0.94
CA ALA A 12 -25.99 11.56 0.79
C ALA A 12 -25.27 11.97 -0.50
N LEU A 13 -26.05 12.48 -1.43
CA LEU A 13 -25.58 13.14 -2.65
C LEU A 13 -24.82 14.42 -2.24
N ILE A 14 -23.50 14.39 -2.23
CA ILE A 14 -22.68 15.56 -1.94
C ILE A 14 -22.64 16.41 -3.22
N VAL A 15 -23.44 17.46 -3.24
CA VAL A 15 -23.32 18.55 -4.22
C VAL A 15 -22.30 19.56 -3.68
N GLY A 16 -21.13 19.60 -4.31
CA GLY A 16 -20.32 20.78 -4.50
C GLY A 16 -19.65 21.40 -3.28
N MET A 17 -18.44 20.92 -2.97
CA MET A 17 -17.31 21.80 -2.73
C MET A 17 -16.15 21.26 -3.56
N LEU A 18 -15.66 22.10 -4.49
CA LEU A 18 -14.42 21.88 -5.22
C LEU A 18 -13.24 22.08 -4.25
N GLY A 19 -13.06 21.14 -3.35
CA GLY A 19 -11.76 20.77 -2.87
C GLY A 19 -11.19 19.84 -3.94
N THR A 20 -10.01 20.12 -4.45
CA THR A 20 -9.30 19.20 -5.32
C THR A 20 -9.14 17.89 -4.56
N ALA A 21 -10.02 16.92 -4.85
CA ALA A 21 -9.76 15.54 -4.48
C ALA A 21 -8.45 15.21 -5.20
N GLN A 22 -7.36 15.23 -4.48
CA GLN A 22 -6.13 14.64 -4.99
C GLN A 22 -6.47 13.17 -5.20
N ALA A 23 -6.46 12.78 -6.46
CA ALA A 23 -6.54 11.37 -6.80
C ALA A 23 -5.30 10.74 -6.16
N PHE A 24 -5.51 9.95 -5.11
CA PHE A 24 -4.48 9.03 -4.65
C PHE A 24 -4.06 8.24 -5.88
N SER A 25 -2.81 8.42 -6.31
CA SER A 25 -2.25 7.56 -7.32
C SER A 25 -2.27 6.16 -6.70
N VAL A 26 -3.15 5.31 -7.18
CA VAL A 26 -3.08 3.88 -6.89
C VAL A 26 -1.71 3.48 -7.39
N SER A 27 -0.76 3.35 -6.45
CA SER A 27 0.55 2.79 -6.73
C SER A 27 0.30 1.48 -7.47
N ALA A 28 1.01 1.26 -8.57
CA ALA A 28 0.81 0.07 -9.36
C ALA A 28 0.94 -1.14 -8.44
N MET A 29 -0.16 -1.88 -8.24
CA MET A 29 -0.16 -3.10 -7.45
C MET A 29 1.03 -3.93 -7.88
N VAL A 30 1.93 -4.24 -6.97
CA VAL A 30 2.97 -5.24 -7.23
C VAL A 30 2.23 -6.55 -7.43
N ARG A 31 2.06 -6.95 -8.70
CA ARG A 31 1.44 -8.23 -9.02
C ARG A 31 2.34 -9.33 -8.49
N PRO A 32 1.84 -10.29 -7.70
CA PRO A 32 2.65 -11.40 -7.26
C PRO A 32 3.21 -12.16 -8.48
N ILE A 33 4.42 -12.63 -8.37
CA ILE A 33 4.99 -13.54 -9.38
C ILE A 33 4.52 -14.94 -8.99
N ILE A 34 3.71 -15.55 -9.84
CA ILE A 34 3.28 -16.94 -9.68
C ILE A 34 4.31 -17.83 -10.34
N THR A 35 4.88 -18.76 -9.58
CA THR A 35 5.84 -19.73 -10.11
C THR A 35 5.21 -20.52 -11.24
N GLY A 36 5.82 -20.50 -12.41
CA GLY A 36 5.34 -21.17 -13.61
C GLY A 36 4.38 -20.37 -14.49
N ASP A 37 3.83 -19.23 -14.03
CA ASP A 37 2.95 -18.33 -14.78
C ASP A 37 3.79 -17.30 -15.55
N VAL A 38 4.36 -17.74 -16.66
CA VAL A 38 5.32 -16.95 -17.46
C VAL A 38 4.62 -15.86 -18.27
N ASP A 39 3.36 -16.08 -18.68
CA ASP A 39 2.59 -15.10 -19.45
C ASP A 39 1.79 -14.12 -18.57
N GLU A 40 1.89 -14.26 -17.24
CA GLU A 40 1.29 -13.39 -16.22
C GLU A 40 -0.25 -13.32 -16.29
N ASN A 41 -0.90 -14.42 -16.71
CA ASN A 41 -2.36 -14.51 -16.82
C ASN A 41 -3.05 -15.13 -15.59
N PHE A 42 -2.29 -15.42 -14.52
CA PHE A 42 -2.73 -16.06 -13.25
C PHE A 42 -3.09 -17.54 -13.38
N LYS A 43 -2.57 -18.21 -14.41
CA LYS A 43 -2.74 -19.66 -14.58
C LYS A 43 -1.44 -20.24 -15.09
N VAL A 44 -1.08 -21.39 -14.55
CA VAL A 44 0.02 -22.17 -15.09
C VAL A 44 -0.55 -23.16 -16.10
N ASP A 45 -0.32 -22.90 -17.40
CA ASP A 45 -0.82 -23.74 -18.48
C ASP A 45 0.19 -23.87 -19.65
N ILE A 46 -0.23 -24.47 -20.75
CA ILE A 46 0.67 -24.74 -21.89
C ILE A 46 1.18 -23.46 -22.58
N ASN A 47 0.51 -22.31 -22.37
CA ASN A 47 0.97 -21.05 -22.94
C ASN A 47 2.26 -20.57 -22.27
N ASP A 48 2.41 -20.82 -20.95
CA ASP A 48 3.62 -20.51 -20.18
C ASP A 48 4.80 -21.31 -20.68
N VAL A 49 4.60 -22.61 -20.88
CA VAL A 49 5.59 -23.50 -21.48
C VAL A 49 6.02 -22.97 -22.85
N THR A 50 5.05 -22.56 -23.67
CA THR A 50 5.32 -22.05 -25.02
C THR A 50 6.10 -20.75 -24.99
N LEU A 51 5.74 -19.82 -24.09
CA LEU A 51 6.42 -18.54 -23.93
C LEU A 51 7.85 -18.72 -23.42
N LEU A 52 8.05 -19.58 -22.40
CA LEU A 52 9.37 -19.89 -21.87
C LEU A 52 10.27 -20.53 -22.92
N GLN A 53 9.75 -21.51 -23.71
CA GLN A 53 10.48 -22.13 -24.82
C GLN A 53 10.88 -21.11 -25.88
N ASN A 54 9.99 -20.16 -26.22
CA ASN A 54 10.31 -19.09 -27.16
C ASN A 54 11.39 -18.16 -26.61
N GLY A 55 11.38 -17.85 -25.32
CA GLY A 55 12.44 -17.11 -24.66
C GLY A 55 13.79 -17.81 -24.75
N LEU A 56 13.85 -19.10 -24.43
CA LEU A 56 15.06 -19.92 -24.51
C LEU A 56 15.60 -20.06 -25.93
N ALA A 57 14.71 -20.10 -26.91
CA ALA A 57 15.08 -20.16 -28.34
C ALA A 57 15.51 -18.80 -28.93
N GLY A 58 15.39 -17.72 -28.14
CA GLY A 58 15.66 -16.34 -28.60
C GLY A 58 14.60 -15.78 -29.54
N ASN A 59 13.41 -16.38 -29.60
CA ASN A 59 12.27 -15.93 -30.39
C ASN A 59 11.36 -14.95 -29.67
N ALA A 60 11.51 -14.82 -28.33
CA ALA A 60 10.83 -13.85 -27.48
C ALA A 60 11.82 -13.28 -26.47
N GLU A 61 11.65 -12.02 -26.11
CA GLU A 61 12.36 -11.40 -25.01
C GLU A 61 11.47 -11.52 -23.76
N LEU A 62 11.97 -12.16 -22.71
CA LEU A 62 11.27 -12.27 -21.42
C LEU A 62 11.59 -11.06 -20.58
N SER A 63 10.55 -10.45 -20.00
CA SER A 63 10.72 -9.45 -18.96
C SER A 63 11.41 -10.07 -17.71
N PRO A 64 12.03 -9.28 -16.83
CA PRO A 64 12.57 -9.79 -15.57
C PRO A 64 11.54 -10.60 -14.75
N ARG A 65 10.28 -10.15 -14.70
CA ARG A 65 9.21 -10.87 -14.00
C ARG A 65 8.92 -12.22 -14.61
N GLN A 66 8.81 -12.28 -15.95
CA GLN A 66 8.61 -13.52 -16.69
C GLN A 66 9.79 -14.48 -16.53
N PHE A 67 11.01 -13.92 -16.45
CA PHE A 67 12.21 -14.70 -16.15
C PHE A 67 12.11 -15.38 -14.77
N TYR A 68 11.73 -14.62 -13.72
CA TYR A 68 11.54 -15.17 -12.36
C TYR A 68 10.39 -16.16 -12.28
N ALA A 69 9.28 -15.91 -12.99
CA ALA A 69 8.17 -16.85 -13.04
C ALA A 69 8.56 -18.17 -13.71
N GLY A 70 9.46 -18.12 -14.68
CA GLY A 70 9.94 -19.26 -15.43
C GLY A 70 11.00 -20.11 -14.73
N ASP A 71 11.78 -19.55 -13.81
CA ASP A 71 12.77 -20.27 -12.99
C ASP A 71 12.07 -21.03 -11.84
N VAL A 72 11.47 -22.16 -12.18
CA VAL A 72 10.62 -22.91 -11.23
C VAL A 72 11.40 -23.84 -10.30
N ASN A 73 12.70 -24.02 -10.54
CA ASN A 73 13.62 -24.77 -9.67
C ASN A 73 14.53 -23.85 -8.84
N PHE A 74 14.39 -22.52 -9.00
CA PHE A 74 15.08 -21.46 -8.27
C PHE A 74 16.61 -21.54 -8.35
N ASN A 75 17.15 -22.01 -9.49
CA ASN A 75 18.60 -22.10 -9.70
C ASN A 75 19.22 -20.82 -10.30
N GLY A 76 18.40 -19.80 -10.59
CA GLY A 76 18.78 -18.50 -11.15
C GLY A 76 18.96 -18.50 -12.67
N VAL A 77 18.58 -19.58 -13.35
CA VAL A 77 18.71 -19.73 -14.81
C VAL A 77 17.45 -20.37 -15.38
N ASN A 78 16.83 -19.73 -16.33
CA ASN A 78 15.79 -20.41 -17.12
C ASN A 78 16.43 -21.36 -18.13
N ASP A 79 16.09 -22.65 -18.06
CA ASP A 79 16.56 -23.67 -19.00
C ASP A 79 15.49 -24.74 -19.31
N VAL A 80 15.89 -25.82 -20.00
CA VAL A 80 14.96 -26.90 -20.37
C VAL A 80 14.41 -27.65 -19.18
N SER A 81 15.09 -27.63 -18.03
CA SER A 81 14.60 -28.29 -16.82
C SER A 81 13.38 -27.57 -16.26
N ASP A 82 13.35 -26.23 -16.31
CA ASP A 82 12.18 -25.47 -15.88
C ASP A 82 10.98 -25.73 -16.77
N VAL A 83 11.19 -25.74 -18.10
CA VAL A 83 10.16 -26.13 -19.05
C VAL A 83 9.58 -27.50 -18.72
N THR A 84 10.42 -28.46 -18.38
CA THR A 84 10.00 -29.82 -18.02
C THR A 84 9.19 -29.83 -16.74
N LEU A 85 9.63 -29.10 -15.70
CA LEU A 85 8.94 -29.01 -14.43
C LEU A 85 7.57 -28.33 -14.56
N ILE A 86 7.46 -27.29 -15.40
CA ILE A 86 6.14 -26.67 -15.68
C ILE A 86 5.20 -27.68 -16.37
N GLN A 87 5.72 -28.47 -17.34
CA GLN A 87 4.93 -29.50 -18.00
C GLN A 87 4.49 -30.61 -17.03
N GLU A 88 5.36 -31.03 -16.12
CA GLU A 88 5.04 -32.01 -15.09
C GLU A 88 4.03 -31.48 -14.08
N HIS A 89 4.12 -30.17 -13.74
CA HIS A 89 3.12 -29.51 -12.91
C HIS A 89 1.74 -29.51 -13.58
N ILE A 90 1.65 -29.12 -14.85
CA ILE A 90 0.41 -29.14 -15.63
C ILE A 90 -0.16 -30.56 -15.73
N ALA A 91 0.72 -31.57 -15.82
CA ALA A 91 0.32 -32.98 -15.83
C ALA A 91 -0.10 -33.52 -14.44
N GLY A 92 0.07 -32.73 -13.36
CA GLY A 92 -0.24 -33.14 -11.98
C GLY A 92 0.76 -34.14 -11.40
N THR A 93 1.97 -34.25 -11.97
CA THR A 93 3.03 -35.18 -11.51
C THR A 93 4.13 -34.49 -10.70
N TYR A 94 4.16 -33.15 -10.71
CA TYR A 94 5.07 -32.32 -9.95
C TYR A 94 4.33 -31.12 -9.34
N GLU A 95 4.60 -30.82 -8.07
CA GLU A 95 4.17 -29.60 -7.42
C GLU A 95 5.38 -28.71 -7.23
N PHE A 96 5.28 -27.44 -7.61
CA PHE A 96 6.34 -26.47 -7.32
C PHE A 96 6.55 -26.39 -5.82
N GLU A 97 7.81 -26.37 -5.37
CA GLU A 97 8.10 -25.95 -4.02
C GLU A 97 7.53 -24.54 -3.85
N ARG A 98 6.55 -24.38 -2.97
CA ARG A 98 5.91 -23.09 -2.75
C ARG A 98 6.96 -22.09 -2.33
N ASN A 99 7.20 -21.11 -3.18
CA ASN A 99 7.88 -19.92 -2.74
C ASN A 99 6.97 -19.29 -1.68
N SER A 100 7.38 -19.31 -0.41
CA SER A 100 6.59 -18.84 0.72
C SER A 100 6.10 -17.38 0.52
N THR A 101 6.81 -16.62 -0.27
CA THR A 101 6.48 -15.22 -0.60
C THR A 101 5.40 -15.06 -1.66
N ALA A 102 5.21 -16.01 -2.58
CA ALA A 102 4.22 -15.91 -3.67
C ALA A 102 2.82 -16.42 -3.27
N SER A 103 2.72 -17.21 -2.20
CA SER A 103 1.47 -17.82 -1.74
C SER A 103 0.90 -17.21 -0.45
N GLU A 104 1.70 -16.45 0.30
CA GLU A 104 1.21 -15.80 1.50
C GLU A 104 0.28 -14.64 1.13
N HIS A 105 -0.88 -14.61 1.75
CA HIS A 105 -1.82 -13.51 1.62
C HIS A 105 -1.49 -12.46 2.68
N ILE A 106 -0.79 -11.40 2.26
CA ILE A 106 -0.22 -10.40 3.17
C ILE A 106 -0.73 -9.00 2.83
N ILE A 107 -1.29 -8.33 3.83
CA ILE A 107 -1.53 -6.89 3.80
C ILE A 107 -0.18 -6.21 4.11
N SER A 108 0.31 -5.37 3.20
CA SER A 108 1.58 -4.65 3.40
C SER A 108 1.39 -3.38 4.21
N ASN A 109 0.23 -2.74 4.08
CA ASN A 109 -0.07 -1.50 4.78
C ASN A 109 -1.57 -1.39 5.05
N PHE A 110 -1.92 -0.91 6.24
CA PHE A 110 -3.27 -0.49 6.59
C PHE A 110 -3.18 0.85 7.32
N CYS A 111 -3.63 1.91 6.70
CA CYS A 111 -3.50 3.27 7.21
C CYS A 111 -4.81 4.07 7.08
N ALA A 112 -4.86 5.19 7.79
CA ALA A 112 -5.92 6.19 7.67
C ALA A 112 -5.34 7.50 7.12
N ASP A 113 -6.19 8.30 6.46
CA ASP A 113 -5.82 9.66 6.01
C ASP A 113 -5.63 10.65 7.17
N TYR A 114 -6.08 10.29 8.38
CA TYR A 114 -5.82 10.99 9.64
C TYR A 114 -5.08 10.06 10.59
N ASP A 115 -3.99 10.55 11.19
CA ASP A 115 -3.30 9.84 12.27
C ASP A 115 -4.18 9.70 13.51
N SER A 116 -3.90 8.69 14.33
CA SER A 116 -4.56 8.50 15.61
C SER A 116 -4.40 9.76 16.49
N GLY A 117 -5.50 10.26 17.01
CA GLY A 117 -5.56 11.51 17.78
C GLY A 117 -5.65 12.78 16.94
N LYS A 118 -5.69 12.68 15.62
CA LYS A 118 -5.90 13.79 14.68
C LYS A 118 -7.26 13.71 13.99
N ALA A 119 -7.86 12.53 13.90
CA ALA A 119 -9.24 12.35 13.44
C ALA A 119 -10.22 13.01 14.40
N MET A 120 -11.25 13.67 13.86
CA MET A 120 -12.24 14.41 14.64
C MET A 120 -13.64 13.86 14.43
N THR A 121 -14.47 13.99 15.47
CA THR A 121 -15.91 13.68 15.35
C THR A 121 -16.56 14.48 14.21
N GLY A 122 -17.44 13.82 13.45
CA GLY A 122 -18.13 14.45 12.33
C GLY A 122 -17.28 14.61 11.05
N THR A 123 -15.99 14.27 11.08
CA THR A 123 -15.11 14.33 9.92
C THR A 123 -15.01 12.95 9.27
N PRO A 124 -15.19 12.83 7.94
CA PRO A 124 -14.96 11.57 7.24
C PRO A 124 -13.47 11.18 7.31
N VAL A 125 -13.19 9.96 7.72
CA VAL A 125 -11.85 9.34 7.76
C VAL A 125 -11.83 8.22 6.76
N THR A 126 -10.81 8.19 5.89
CA THR A 126 -10.63 7.14 4.88
C THR A 126 -9.51 6.20 5.29
N PHE A 127 -9.86 4.94 5.44
CA PHE A 127 -8.94 3.84 5.69
C PHE A 127 -8.58 3.17 4.38
N THR A 128 -7.31 2.83 4.18
CA THR A 128 -6.80 2.21 2.96
C THR A 128 -5.95 1.00 3.30
N ALA A 129 -6.22 -0.13 2.64
CA ALA A 129 -5.42 -1.35 2.74
C ALA A 129 -4.62 -1.57 1.46
N THR A 130 -3.34 -1.88 1.58
CA THR A 130 -2.45 -2.22 0.46
C THR A 130 -1.98 -3.66 0.62
N MET A 131 -2.05 -4.45 -0.47
CA MET A 131 -1.61 -5.84 -0.46
C MET A 131 -0.15 -5.94 -0.89
N TYR A 132 0.63 -6.75 -0.19
CA TYR A 132 1.98 -7.13 -0.61
C TYR A 132 1.96 -8.35 -1.53
N SER A 133 1.15 -9.38 -1.18
CA SER A 133 1.09 -10.65 -1.89
C SER A 133 -0.27 -11.30 -1.75
N GLY A 134 -0.53 -12.28 -2.59
CA GLY A 134 -1.76 -13.08 -2.63
C GLY A 134 -2.28 -13.29 -4.04
N VAL A 135 -3.27 -14.15 -4.18
CA VAL A 135 -3.90 -14.50 -5.46
C VAL A 135 -5.08 -13.58 -5.75
N THR A 136 -4.98 -12.73 -6.77
CA THR A 136 -6.06 -11.83 -7.18
C THR A 136 -7.23 -12.57 -7.81
N PRO A 137 -8.48 -12.03 -7.77
CA PRO A 137 -8.85 -10.74 -7.20
C PRO A 137 -8.91 -10.75 -5.68
N PHE A 138 -8.70 -9.55 -5.08
CA PHE A 138 -8.91 -9.34 -3.65
C PHE A 138 -10.29 -8.78 -3.37
N SER A 139 -10.81 -9.08 -2.17
CA SER A 139 -11.97 -8.40 -1.62
C SER A 139 -11.72 -8.07 -0.15
N TYR A 140 -12.32 -6.98 0.33
CA TYR A 140 -12.03 -6.39 1.62
C TYR A 140 -13.30 -6.22 2.44
N GLU A 141 -13.20 -6.49 3.74
CA GLU A 141 -14.22 -6.26 4.75
C GLU A 141 -13.62 -5.36 5.82
N PHE A 142 -14.31 -4.29 6.21
CA PHE A 142 -13.81 -3.38 7.24
C PHE A 142 -14.65 -3.52 8.52
N LEU A 143 -13.95 -3.43 9.66
CA LEU A 143 -14.55 -3.60 10.98
C LEU A 143 -14.17 -2.43 11.88
N ILE A 144 -15.08 -2.06 12.80
CA ILE A 144 -14.80 -1.15 13.90
C ILE A 144 -15.20 -1.84 15.20
N ASN A 145 -14.26 -1.95 16.14
CA ASN A 145 -14.43 -2.68 17.40
C ASN A 145 -14.97 -4.12 17.20
N GLY A 146 -14.49 -4.79 16.14
CA GLY A 146 -14.89 -6.14 15.78
C GLY A 146 -16.27 -6.27 15.10
N GLU A 147 -17.02 -5.17 14.93
CA GLU A 147 -18.26 -5.16 14.18
C GLU A 147 -18.01 -4.80 12.70
N VAL A 148 -18.57 -5.62 11.78
CA VAL A 148 -18.43 -5.37 10.34
C VAL A 148 -19.23 -4.14 9.95
N VAL A 149 -18.52 -3.10 9.48
CA VAL A 149 -19.08 -1.82 9.02
C VAL A 149 -19.15 -1.71 7.50
N GLN A 150 -18.27 -2.42 6.79
CA GLN A 150 -18.37 -2.63 5.34
C GLN A 150 -18.27 -4.11 5.05
N GLN A 151 -19.27 -4.66 4.40
CA GLN A 151 -19.29 -6.04 3.91
C GLN A 151 -18.26 -6.22 2.78
N LYS A 152 -17.85 -7.47 2.58
CA LYS A 152 -16.89 -7.90 1.56
C LYS A 152 -17.15 -7.23 0.20
N SER A 153 -16.19 -6.48 -0.31
CA SER A 153 -16.23 -5.75 -1.58
C SER A 153 -14.84 -5.68 -2.21
N GLU A 154 -14.74 -5.32 -3.49
CA GLU A 154 -13.46 -5.14 -4.19
C GLU A 154 -12.74 -3.83 -3.80
N SER A 155 -13.41 -2.92 -3.07
CA SER A 155 -12.81 -1.67 -2.64
C SER A 155 -11.83 -1.92 -1.50
N ASN A 156 -10.58 -1.57 -1.69
CA ASN A 156 -9.54 -1.57 -0.66
C ASN A 156 -9.56 -0.32 0.22
N THR A 157 -10.55 0.56 0.03
CA THR A 157 -10.75 1.77 0.80
C THR A 157 -12.14 1.80 1.44
N PHE A 158 -12.21 2.37 2.64
CA PHE A 158 -13.44 2.55 3.40
C PHE A 158 -13.42 3.90 4.09
N THR A 159 -14.49 4.70 3.91
CA THR A 159 -14.64 5.99 4.58
C THR A 159 -15.69 5.89 5.67
N TYR A 160 -15.33 6.32 6.88
CA TYR A 160 -16.20 6.30 8.04
C TYR A 160 -16.20 7.65 8.77
N THR A 161 -17.35 8.02 9.32
CA THR A 161 -17.49 9.23 10.14
C THR A 161 -17.84 8.82 11.56
N PHE A 162 -16.97 9.15 12.49
CA PHE A 162 -17.19 8.87 13.92
C PHE A 162 -18.07 9.95 14.53
N ASP A 163 -19.13 9.52 15.20
CA ASP A 163 -20.05 10.45 15.89
C ASP A 163 -19.59 10.83 17.30
N GLU A 164 -18.75 9.99 17.93
CA GLU A 164 -18.27 10.18 19.29
C GLU A 164 -16.73 10.15 19.31
N SER A 165 -16.13 10.98 20.16
CA SER A 165 -14.70 10.89 20.46
C SER A 165 -14.41 9.66 21.32
N GLY A 166 -13.24 9.07 21.14
CA GLY A 166 -12.88 7.85 21.84
C GLY A 166 -11.76 7.08 21.17
N SER A 167 -11.55 5.86 21.64
CA SER A 167 -10.56 4.94 21.10
C SER A 167 -11.29 3.76 20.42
N TYR A 168 -10.88 3.43 19.23
CA TYR A 168 -11.49 2.42 18.37
C TYR A 168 -10.44 1.45 17.86
N ASP A 169 -10.78 0.19 17.78
CA ASP A 169 -10.01 -0.78 17.02
C ASP A 169 -10.59 -0.84 15.61
N VAL A 170 -9.82 -0.45 14.60
CA VAL A 170 -10.24 -0.46 13.19
C VAL A 170 -9.48 -1.53 12.47
N SER A 171 -10.19 -2.48 11.86
CA SER A 171 -9.59 -3.63 11.19
C SER A 171 -10.01 -3.71 9.74
N VAL A 172 -9.14 -4.27 8.92
CA VAL A 172 -9.44 -4.74 7.58
C VAL A 172 -9.17 -6.23 7.48
N ARG A 173 -10.08 -6.97 6.88
CA ARG A 173 -9.87 -8.33 6.42
C ARG A 173 -9.82 -8.32 4.91
N SER A 174 -8.75 -8.84 4.36
CA SER A 174 -8.60 -9.06 2.94
C SER A 174 -8.73 -10.55 2.63
N TYR A 175 -9.44 -10.86 1.57
CA TYR A 175 -9.64 -12.21 1.07
C TYR A 175 -9.12 -12.30 -0.35
N ASN A 176 -8.42 -13.37 -0.68
CA ASN A 176 -7.94 -13.63 -2.04
C ASN A 176 -8.90 -14.55 -2.83
N ALA A 177 -8.55 -14.86 -4.07
CA ALA A 177 -9.39 -15.69 -4.96
C ALA A 177 -9.60 -17.13 -4.48
N ILE A 178 -8.84 -17.61 -3.50
CA ILE A 178 -8.96 -18.95 -2.92
C ILE A 178 -9.52 -18.91 -1.48
N ASP A 179 -10.17 -17.78 -1.11
CA ASP A 179 -10.75 -17.53 0.22
C ASP A 179 -9.76 -17.58 1.40
N ASP A 180 -8.46 -17.46 1.13
CA ASP A 180 -7.48 -17.23 2.17
C ASP A 180 -7.62 -15.80 2.70
N CYS A 181 -7.44 -15.60 4.00
CA CYS A 181 -7.76 -14.35 4.70
C CYS A 181 -6.54 -13.81 5.43
N ALA A 182 -6.26 -12.52 5.24
CA ALA A 182 -5.35 -11.75 6.08
C ALA A 182 -6.14 -10.67 6.82
N GLU A 183 -5.74 -10.36 8.04
CA GLU A 183 -6.34 -9.30 8.87
C GLU A 183 -5.26 -8.39 9.39
N GLU A 184 -5.50 -7.07 9.32
CA GLU A 184 -4.68 -6.04 9.92
C GLU A 184 -5.53 -5.11 10.76
N THR A 185 -4.99 -4.59 11.87
CA THR A 185 -5.74 -3.76 12.82
C THR A 185 -4.94 -2.57 13.30
N LEU A 186 -5.53 -1.38 13.18
CA LEU A 186 -5.10 -0.17 13.87
C LEU A 186 -5.72 -0.18 15.27
N TYR A 187 -4.93 -0.60 16.26
CA TYR A 187 -5.37 -0.66 17.65
C TYR A 187 -5.38 0.72 18.29
N ASN A 188 -6.43 0.97 19.12
CA ASN A 188 -6.58 2.22 19.87
C ASN A 188 -6.53 3.47 18.97
N TYR A 189 -7.08 3.39 17.76
CA TYR A 189 -7.23 4.55 16.90
C TYR A 189 -8.08 5.60 17.58
N THR A 190 -7.50 6.74 17.91
CA THR A 190 -8.13 7.76 18.75
C THR A 190 -8.78 8.84 17.90
N VAL A 191 -10.07 9.09 18.16
CA VAL A 191 -10.86 10.17 17.58
C VAL A 191 -11.08 11.23 18.66
N VAL A 192 -10.79 12.48 18.35
CA VAL A 192 -10.97 13.62 19.28
C VAL A 192 -12.26 14.40 18.96
N ASP A 193 -12.71 15.22 19.90
CA ASP A 193 -13.81 16.14 19.64
C ASP A 193 -13.41 17.16 18.56
N ALA A 194 -14.36 17.54 17.72
CA ALA A 194 -14.11 18.52 16.67
C ALA A 194 -13.63 19.87 17.26
N TYR A 195 -12.59 20.42 16.63
CA TYR A 195 -12.04 21.74 16.98
C TYR A 195 -11.71 22.50 15.68
N GLU A 196 -11.39 23.77 15.80
CA GLU A 196 -10.94 24.61 14.69
C GLU A 196 -9.56 25.19 14.98
N SER A 197 -8.77 25.46 13.94
CA SER A 197 -7.46 26.09 14.03
C SER A 197 -7.30 27.12 12.90
N GLU A 198 -6.71 28.25 13.23
CA GLU A 198 -6.29 29.24 12.21
C GLU A 198 -4.98 28.87 11.52
N ASN A 199 -4.21 27.95 12.11
CA ASN A 199 -2.94 27.47 11.57
C ASN A 199 -3.18 26.14 10.84
N PRO A 200 -2.38 25.83 9.81
CA PRO A 200 -2.42 24.50 9.21
C PRO A 200 -2.04 23.44 10.25
N VAL A 201 -2.61 22.26 10.13
CA VAL A 201 -2.30 21.09 10.97
C VAL A 201 -2.06 19.92 10.03
N ILE A 202 -0.90 19.27 10.14
CA ILE A 202 -0.63 18.00 9.48
C ILE A 202 -1.43 16.95 10.23
N CYS A 203 -2.46 16.40 9.58
CA CYS A 203 -3.39 15.47 10.23
C CYS A 203 -3.07 14.00 9.94
N GLY A 204 -2.22 13.71 8.96
CA GLY A 204 -1.75 12.37 8.65
C GLY A 204 -0.49 12.40 7.81
N ILE A 205 0.42 11.47 8.10
CA ILE A 205 1.57 11.18 7.26
C ILE A 205 1.63 9.67 7.09
N HIS A 206 1.65 9.21 5.86
CA HIS A 206 1.66 7.78 5.56
C HIS A 206 2.55 7.46 4.36
N THR A 207 2.95 6.20 4.28
CA THR A 207 3.67 5.65 3.13
C THR A 207 2.72 4.80 2.28
N ASP A 208 3.04 4.67 0.99
CA ASP A 208 2.33 3.77 0.08
C ASP A 208 2.70 2.30 0.30
N VAL A 209 3.81 2.02 0.98
CA VAL A 209 4.30 0.69 1.30
C VAL A 209 4.85 0.62 2.74
N ASP A 210 4.56 -0.45 3.45
CA ASP A 210 5.09 -0.72 4.79
C ASP A 210 6.42 -1.49 4.75
N TYR A 211 6.67 -2.18 3.65
CA TYR A 211 7.86 -2.97 3.44
C TYR A 211 8.72 -2.36 2.33
N ILE A 212 9.81 -1.76 2.72
CA ILE A 212 10.79 -1.21 1.80
C ILE A 212 11.91 -2.24 1.64
N GLY A 213 11.77 -3.09 0.62
CA GLY A 213 12.83 -3.98 0.15
C GLY A 213 13.70 -3.28 -0.89
N PHE A 214 14.92 -3.79 -1.08
CA PHE A 214 15.88 -3.22 -2.02
C PHE A 214 15.37 -3.11 -3.46
N ALA A 215 15.73 -2.03 -4.09
CA ALA A 215 16.11 -1.82 -5.50
C ALA A 215 15.01 -1.58 -6.55
N GLU A 216 13.72 -1.84 -6.37
CA GLU A 216 12.79 -1.69 -7.50
C GLU A 216 11.60 -0.75 -7.27
N ASN A 217 11.51 -0.11 -6.11
CA ASN A 217 10.31 0.64 -5.75
C ASN A 217 10.61 2.10 -5.43
N THR A 218 9.77 2.97 -5.93
CA THR A 218 9.63 4.32 -5.41
C THR A 218 8.82 4.23 -4.12
N LEU A 219 9.41 4.73 -3.03
CA LEU A 219 8.68 4.96 -1.79
C LEU A 219 8.02 6.33 -1.87
N THR A 220 6.71 6.40 -1.68
CA THR A 220 5.99 7.66 -1.59
C THR A 220 5.56 7.93 -0.16
N ILE A 221 5.93 9.10 0.37
CA ILE A 221 5.46 9.60 1.65
C ILE A 221 4.48 10.72 1.38
N SER A 222 3.23 10.57 1.84
CA SER A 222 2.14 11.51 1.63
C SER A 222 1.76 12.20 2.93
N ALA A 223 1.50 13.51 2.87
CA ALA A 223 1.07 14.29 4.02
C ALA A 223 -0.32 14.91 3.78
N ASN A 224 -1.22 14.72 4.74
CA ASN A 224 -2.53 15.35 4.74
C ASN A 224 -2.55 16.55 5.68
N THR A 225 -3.18 17.64 5.23
CA THR A 225 -3.24 18.90 5.98
C THR A 225 -4.66 19.42 6.05
N ILE A 226 -5.06 19.83 7.24
CA ILE A 226 -6.34 20.50 7.53
C ILE A 226 -6.09 21.87 8.13
N PHE A 227 -7.13 22.72 8.14
CA PHE A 227 -7.08 24.09 8.65
C PHE A 227 -6.08 24.99 7.92
N GLY A 228 -5.94 26.24 8.39
CA GLY A 228 -5.19 27.25 7.66
C GLY A 228 -5.87 27.65 6.35
N THR A 229 -5.14 28.22 5.42
CA THR A 229 -5.64 28.74 4.14
C THR A 229 -4.92 28.10 2.96
N ALA A 230 -5.65 27.33 2.15
CA ALA A 230 -5.10 26.78 0.91
C ALA A 230 -4.77 27.88 -0.13
N PRO A 231 -3.82 27.66 -1.09
CA PRO A 231 -3.06 26.43 -1.28
C PRO A 231 -1.97 26.24 -0.22
N TYR A 232 -1.64 24.98 0.05
CA TYR A 232 -0.54 24.63 0.90
C TYR A 232 0.72 24.37 0.07
N GLN A 233 1.88 24.58 0.70
CA GLN A 233 3.18 24.17 0.18
C GLN A 233 3.84 23.24 1.20
N TYR A 234 4.42 22.15 0.73
CA TYR A 234 5.05 21.12 1.53
C TYR A 234 6.55 21.07 1.24
N LYS A 235 7.31 20.84 2.30
CA LYS A 235 8.74 20.56 2.21
C LYS A 235 9.00 19.28 2.99
N PHE A 236 9.78 18.39 2.41
CA PHE A 236 10.17 17.13 3.02
C PHE A 236 11.69 17.08 3.17
N THR A 237 12.15 16.64 4.32
CA THR A 237 13.58 16.49 4.62
C THR A 237 13.83 15.11 5.22
N LEU A 238 14.51 14.24 4.46
CA LEU A 238 14.89 12.90 4.89
C LEU A 238 16.22 12.94 5.63
N ASP A 239 16.31 12.27 6.79
CA ASP A 239 17.52 12.02 7.57
C ASP A 239 18.42 13.24 7.72
N ASN A 240 17.86 14.34 8.21
CA ASN A 240 18.57 15.60 8.39
C ASN A 240 19.22 16.16 7.12
N GLY A 241 18.64 15.89 5.96
CA GLY A 241 19.06 16.49 4.69
C GLY A 241 19.77 15.51 3.74
N LEU A 242 19.66 14.21 3.96
CA LEU A 242 20.12 13.22 2.98
C LEU A 242 19.42 13.41 1.64
N LEU A 243 18.10 13.66 1.68
CA LEU A 243 17.29 14.03 0.52
C LEU A 243 16.30 15.12 0.93
N VAL A 244 16.14 16.14 0.09
CA VAL A 244 15.25 17.27 0.37
C VAL A 244 14.40 17.58 -0.84
N GLN A 245 13.07 17.60 -0.64
CA GLN A 245 12.15 18.25 -1.55
C GLN A 245 11.81 19.63 -0.97
N ASP A 246 12.19 20.69 -1.67
CA ASP A 246 11.88 22.05 -1.24
C ASP A 246 10.39 22.38 -1.39
N TYR A 247 9.92 23.47 -0.82
CA TYR A 247 8.51 23.86 -0.83
C TYR A 247 7.88 23.78 -2.21
N SER A 248 6.89 22.92 -2.33
CA SER A 248 6.06 22.71 -3.53
C SER A 248 4.61 22.47 -3.14
N GLU A 249 3.70 22.53 -4.09
CA GLU A 249 2.27 22.20 -3.86
C GLU A 249 2.01 20.70 -3.77
N SER A 250 3.03 19.84 -4.08
CA SER A 250 2.89 18.40 -3.92
C SER A 250 2.92 18.03 -2.44
N ALA A 251 1.87 17.35 -2.00
CA ALA A 251 1.80 16.73 -0.68
C ALA A 251 2.53 15.38 -0.63
N ASP A 252 3.09 14.93 -1.76
CA ASP A 252 3.76 13.65 -1.92
C ASP A 252 5.26 13.87 -2.12
N PHE A 253 6.06 13.06 -1.43
CA PHE A 253 7.50 12.98 -1.54
C PHE A 253 7.89 11.58 -2.03
N ALA A 254 8.26 11.49 -3.30
CA ALA A 254 8.68 10.25 -3.93
C ALA A 254 10.20 10.07 -3.76
N ILE A 255 10.61 8.95 -3.18
CA ILE A 255 12.00 8.53 -3.00
C ILE A 255 12.27 7.39 -3.94
N ASP A 256 13.09 7.62 -4.95
CA ASP A 256 13.57 6.59 -5.88
C ASP A 256 14.70 5.80 -5.24
N MET A 257 14.37 4.62 -4.72
CA MET A 257 15.30 3.74 -4.01
C MET A 257 16.39 3.19 -4.94
N GLU A 258 16.06 2.93 -6.20
CA GLU A 258 17.01 2.45 -7.21
C GLU A 258 18.05 3.51 -7.53
N SER A 259 17.62 4.75 -7.78
CA SER A 259 18.50 5.87 -8.05
C SER A 259 19.46 6.11 -6.89
N LEU A 260 18.97 6.12 -5.65
CA LEU A 260 19.82 6.27 -4.47
C LEU A 260 20.86 5.16 -4.34
N TYR A 261 20.52 3.93 -4.70
CA TYR A 261 21.46 2.80 -4.70
C TYR A 261 22.59 3.01 -5.72
N TYR A 262 22.26 3.37 -6.95
CA TYR A 262 23.25 3.60 -8.01
C TYR A 262 24.10 4.85 -7.78
N GLU A 263 23.57 5.86 -7.12
CA GLU A 263 24.32 7.06 -6.74
C GLU A 263 25.26 6.83 -5.55
N GLY A 264 25.26 5.63 -4.96
CA GLY A 264 26.14 5.27 -3.83
C GLY A 264 25.69 5.83 -2.48
N THR A 265 24.45 6.27 -2.39
CA THR A 265 23.80 6.78 -1.17
C THR A 265 22.53 5.97 -0.83
N PRO A 266 22.58 4.63 -0.82
CA PRO A 266 21.39 3.84 -0.52
C PRO A 266 20.89 4.14 0.88
N LEU A 267 19.58 4.14 1.07
CA LEU A 267 19.01 4.12 2.40
C LEU A 267 19.49 2.84 3.09
N LYS A 268 20.02 2.99 4.28
CA LYS A 268 20.51 1.85 5.07
C LYS A 268 19.33 1.09 5.65
N ILE A 269 19.55 -0.19 5.93
CA ILE A 269 18.62 -0.96 6.75
C ILE A 269 18.52 -0.31 8.11
N GLY A 270 17.29 -0.12 8.60
CA GLY A 270 16.98 0.50 9.88
C GLY A 270 15.99 1.64 9.77
N GLU A 271 15.91 2.41 10.86
CA GLU A 271 14.97 3.51 11.02
C GLU A 271 15.44 4.76 10.28
N HIS A 272 14.51 5.39 9.55
CA HIS A 272 14.67 6.64 8.84
C HIS A 272 13.61 7.63 9.27
N THR A 273 13.94 8.91 9.19
CA THR A 273 13.08 10.00 9.67
C THR A 273 12.84 11.01 8.57
N VAL A 274 11.60 11.40 8.36
CA VAL A 274 11.22 12.49 7.46
C VAL A 274 10.59 13.61 8.26
N LEU A 275 11.19 14.81 8.20
CA LEU A 275 10.56 16.03 8.66
C LEU A 275 9.67 16.56 7.53
N VAL A 276 8.40 16.71 7.83
CA VAL A 276 7.39 17.34 6.95
C VAL A 276 7.09 18.72 7.48
N GLU A 277 7.28 19.73 6.64
CA GLU A 277 6.95 21.12 6.92
C GLU A 277 5.84 21.56 5.96
N VAL A 278 4.76 22.14 6.44
CA VAL A 278 3.69 22.70 5.65
C VAL A 278 3.63 24.22 5.86
N LYS A 279 3.36 24.95 4.79
CA LYS A 279 3.11 26.39 4.82
C LYS A 279 1.81 26.71 4.06
N ASP A 280 0.92 27.46 4.69
CA ASP A 280 -0.32 27.91 4.08
C ASP A 280 -0.16 29.16 3.23
N ALA A 281 -1.22 29.58 2.51
CA ALA A 281 -1.20 30.78 1.66
C ALA A 281 -0.94 32.08 2.43
N ASN A 282 -1.17 32.13 3.73
CA ASN A 282 -0.89 33.27 4.61
C ASN A 282 0.49 33.22 5.22
N GLY A 283 1.30 32.19 4.90
CA GLY A 283 2.64 31.99 5.43
C GLY A 283 2.68 31.40 6.83
N LYS A 284 1.54 30.95 7.37
CA LYS A 284 1.49 30.19 8.63
C LYS A 284 2.02 28.78 8.39
N THR A 285 2.73 28.22 9.35
CA THR A 285 3.42 26.93 9.19
C THR A 285 3.05 25.92 10.26
N ALA A 286 3.16 24.64 9.92
CA ALA A 286 3.22 23.52 10.85
C ALA A 286 4.33 22.56 10.41
N GLN A 287 4.77 21.71 11.32
CA GLN A 287 5.74 20.67 11.02
C GLN A 287 5.46 19.43 11.84
N GLU A 288 5.79 18.27 11.29
CA GLU A 288 5.71 16.98 11.95
C GLU A 288 6.81 16.04 11.47
N THR A 289 7.15 15.05 12.29
CA THR A 289 8.18 14.06 11.96
C THR A 289 7.53 12.70 11.81
N PHE A 290 7.82 12.06 10.69
CA PHE A 290 7.40 10.70 10.39
C PHE A 290 8.62 9.78 10.40
N THR A 291 8.47 8.58 10.96
CA THR A 291 9.53 7.57 11.03
C THR A 291 9.08 6.31 10.31
N PHE A 292 9.95 5.74 9.50
CA PHE A 292 9.73 4.48 8.80
C PHE A 292 10.99 3.59 8.89
N GLU A 293 10.83 2.30 8.64
CA GLU A 293 11.92 1.33 8.72
C GLU A 293 12.19 0.69 7.37
N VAL A 294 13.46 0.75 6.93
CA VAL A 294 13.96 -0.04 5.80
C VAL A 294 14.42 -1.40 6.31
N LYS A 295 13.83 -2.47 5.78
CA LYS A 295 14.09 -3.86 6.20
C LYS A 295 14.91 -4.61 5.16
N GLU A 296 15.59 -5.68 5.61
CA GLU A 296 16.21 -6.62 4.67
C GLU A 296 15.15 -7.27 3.77
N PRO A 297 15.46 -7.52 2.49
CA PRO A 297 14.58 -8.31 1.64
C PRO A 297 14.32 -9.66 2.31
N ARG A 298 13.07 -10.06 2.37
CA ARG A 298 12.74 -11.44 2.77
C ARG A 298 13.26 -12.37 1.68
N MET A 299 14.28 -13.15 2.01
CA MET A 299 14.78 -14.21 1.14
C MET A 299 13.82 -15.40 1.12
#